data_8972fbb786abcc84b307f1c4db8f0442
#
_entry.id   8972fbb786abcc84b307f1c4db8f0442
#
_cell.length_a   1.000
_cell.length_b   1.000
_cell.length_c   1.000
_cell.angle_alpha   90.00
_cell.angle_beta   90.00
_cell.angle_gamma   90.00
#
_symmetry.space_group_name_H-M   'P 1'
#
loop_
_entity.id
_entity.type
_entity.pdbx_description
1 polymer ?
#
loop_
_entity_poly.entity_id
_entity_poly.type
_entity_poly.pdbx_seq_one_letter_code
_entity_poly.pdbx_strand_id
1 'polypeptide(L)'
;HTIPGEAHGKVKEYLIIDIITAKEQPSAARGHTVVIDPGHGGSDSGAVGYAGVREKDVALAVARYTEELLHEAGAYAIMTRTEDVDVAHVGSSAPRELQARVDVSLAHPEAELFLSVHCNSFTNPDAHGMETYYYPKTDADEHFAALLNEELAAAGGLYNRGIKYAKFYVLRHTEIPAALVELGFLSNPEEEALLADAAYQKRLAQALVRAIERYFEQGGEE
;
A
#
# COMPACT_ATOMS: atom_id res chain seq x y z
N HIS A 1 35.89 -71.02 32.47
CA HIS A 1 35.81 -69.56 32.79
C HIS A 1 35.36 -68.79 31.58
N THR A 2 34.12 -68.43 31.59
CA THR A 2 33.48 -67.58 30.59
C THR A 2 33.68 -66.12 30.99
N ILE A 3 34.25 -65.35 30.09
CA ILE A 3 34.37 -63.88 30.22
C ILE A 3 33.09 -63.24 29.75
N PRO A 4 32.45 -62.29 30.50
CA PRO A 4 31.25 -61.58 30.04
C PRO A 4 31.64 -60.62 28.95
N GLY A 5 30.79 -60.59 27.87
CA GLY A 5 30.97 -59.72 26.77
C GLY A 5 30.65 -58.27 27.13
N GLU A 6 31.41 -57.29 26.58
CA GLU A 6 31.20 -55.86 26.67
C GLU A 6 29.98 -55.47 25.85
N ALA A 7 29.10 -54.83 26.53
CA ALA A 7 27.95 -54.15 25.87
C ALA A 7 28.46 -52.90 25.17
N HIS A 8 28.47 -52.89 23.84
CA HIS A 8 28.69 -51.69 23.04
C HIS A 8 27.49 -50.76 23.18
N GLY A 9 27.63 -49.75 24.04
CA GLY A 9 26.68 -48.62 24.08
C GLY A 9 26.75 -47.86 22.79
N LYS A 10 25.62 -47.81 22.04
CA LYS A 10 25.44 -46.87 20.92
C LYS A 10 25.39 -45.47 21.48
N VAL A 11 26.42 -44.67 21.22
CA VAL A 11 26.38 -43.23 21.44
C VAL A 11 25.41 -42.67 20.42
N LYS A 12 24.30 -42.12 20.90
CA LYS A 12 23.40 -41.32 20.04
C LYS A 12 24.01 -39.94 19.91
N GLU A 13 24.53 -39.61 18.73
CA GLU A 13 24.86 -38.24 18.39
C GLU A 13 23.55 -37.43 18.19
N TYR A 14 23.38 -36.41 18.98
CA TYR A 14 22.32 -35.44 18.82
C TYR A 14 22.87 -34.23 18.04
N LEU A 15 22.33 -33.98 16.85
CA LEU A 15 22.59 -32.76 16.13
C LEU A 15 21.76 -31.66 16.81
N ILE A 16 22.41 -30.76 17.56
CA ILE A 16 21.80 -29.54 18.09
C ILE A 16 21.85 -28.53 16.96
N ILE A 17 20.70 -28.25 16.33
CA ILE A 17 20.56 -27.14 15.42
C ILE A 17 20.20 -25.94 16.28
N ASP A 18 21.16 -25.09 16.56
CA ASP A 18 20.86 -23.72 17.06
C ASP A 18 20.18 -22.94 15.94
N ILE A 19 18.87 -22.84 16.01
CA ILE A 19 18.13 -21.88 15.20
C ILE A 19 18.44 -20.51 15.79
N ILE A 20 19.48 -19.88 15.26
CA ILE A 20 19.71 -18.45 15.48
C ILE A 20 18.59 -17.76 14.73
N THR A 21 17.50 -17.45 15.44
CA THR A 21 16.54 -16.46 14.95
C THR A 21 17.32 -15.16 14.81
N ALA A 22 17.62 -14.75 13.57
CA ALA A 22 18.08 -13.40 13.32
C ALA A 22 17.10 -12.48 14.04
N LYS A 23 17.58 -11.62 14.95
CA LYS A 23 16.74 -10.56 15.48
C LYS A 23 16.29 -9.77 14.26
N GLU A 24 15.01 -9.88 13.92
CA GLU A 24 14.42 -9.00 12.92
C GLU A 24 14.72 -7.57 13.37
N GLN A 25 15.38 -6.82 12.51
CA GLN A 25 15.58 -5.40 12.80
C GLN A 25 14.20 -4.75 12.86
N PRO A 26 13.97 -3.81 13.78
CA PRO A 26 12.71 -3.10 13.80
C PRO A 26 12.45 -2.46 12.43
N SER A 27 11.23 -2.52 11.94
CA SER A 27 10.82 -1.86 10.71
C SER A 27 11.22 -0.36 10.74
N ALA A 28 11.72 0.15 9.64
CA ALA A 28 12.06 1.56 9.50
C ALA A 28 10.82 2.47 9.57
N ALA A 29 9.64 1.95 9.28
CA ALA A 29 8.37 2.67 9.46
C ALA A 29 7.93 2.79 10.93
N ARG A 30 8.59 2.09 11.87
CA ARG A 30 8.21 2.09 13.28
C ARG A 30 8.21 3.49 13.88
N GLY A 31 7.07 3.88 14.46
CA GLY A 31 6.85 5.16 15.12
C GLY A 31 6.47 6.30 14.18
N HIS A 32 6.56 6.09 12.86
CA HIS A 32 6.13 7.04 11.84
C HIS A 32 4.63 6.97 11.59
N THR A 33 4.04 8.06 11.12
CA THR A 33 2.60 8.20 10.87
C THR A 33 2.34 8.46 9.39
N VAL A 34 1.46 7.65 8.78
CA VAL A 34 1.08 7.71 7.37
C VAL A 34 -0.42 7.91 7.23
N VAL A 35 -0.86 8.89 6.45
CA VAL A 35 -2.25 9.02 6.03
C VAL A 35 -2.47 8.14 4.81
N ILE A 36 -3.48 7.26 4.87
CA ILE A 36 -3.91 6.42 3.75
C ILE A 36 -5.29 6.88 3.30
N ASP A 37 -5.40 7.21 2.03
CA ASP A 37 -6.61 7.72 1.41
C ASP A 37 -7.18 6.72 0.39
N PRO A 38 -8.10 5.81 0.79
CA PRO A 38 -8.80 4.96 -0.17
C PRO A 38 -9.72 5.83 -1.04
N GLY A 39 -9.45 5.87 -2.34
CA GLY A 39 -10.22 6.66 -3.28
C GLY A 39 -11.71 6.34 -3.27
N HIS A 40 -12.55 7.32 -3.68
CA HIS A 40 -14.00 7.17 -3.75
C HIS A 40 -14.65 6.77 -2.42
N GLY A 41 -15.84 6.19 -2.45
CA GLY A 41 -16.57 5.73 -1.25
C GLY A 41 -18.00 6.22 -1.22
N GLY A 42 -18.84 5.55 -0.45
CA GLY A 42 -20.24 5.92 -0.28
C GLY A 42 -21.01 6.04 -1.59
N SER A 43 -21.40 7.27 -1.91
CA SER A 43 -22.17 7.57 -3.13
C SER A 43 -21.33 7.54 -4.42
N ASP A 44 -20.00 7.61 -4.32
CA ASP A 44 -19.07 7.57 -5.45
C ASP A 44 -18.44 6.16 -5.56
N SER A 45 -18.82 5.42 -6.60
CA SER A 45 -18.27 4.08 -6.86
C SER A 45 -16.84 4.11 -7.40
N GLY A 46 -16.38 5.24 -7.94
CA GLY A 46 -15.25 5.27 -8.86
C GLY A 46 -15.54 4.48 -10.14
N ALA A 47 -14.51 3.99 -10.79
CA ALA A 47 -14.63 3.12 -11.94
C ALA A 47 -15.35 1.82 -11.58
N VAL A 48 -16.06 1.26 -12.57
CA VAL A 48 -16.73 -0.04 -12.47
C VAL A 48 -16.29 -0.89 -13.63
N GLY A 49 -15.72 -2.04 -13.33
CA GLY A 49 -15.26 -3.01 -14.33
C GLY A 49 -16.40 -3.80 -14.99
N TYR A 50 -16.05 -4.65 -15.94
CA TYR A 50 -17.01 -5.45 -16.69
C TYR A 50 -17.74 -6.49 -15.83
N ALA A 51 -17.05 -7.08 -14.86
CA ALA A 51 -17.62 -8.03 -13.89
C ALA A 51 -18.33 -7.31 -12.72
N GLY A 52 -18.33 -5.98 -12.69
CA GLY A 52 -18.97 -5.18 -11.67
C GLY A 52 -18.10 -4.86 -10.46
N VAL A 53 -16.80 -5.09 -10.54
CA VAL A 53 -15.85 -4.70 -9.49
C VAL A 53 -15.78 -3.18 -9.45
N ARG A 54 -15.97 -2.62 -8.24
CA ARG A 54 -15.96 -1.16 -8.05
C ARG A 54 -14.62 -0.71 -7.49
N GLU A 55 -14.11 0.39 -7.99
CA GLU A 55 -12.86 0.99 -7.54
C GLU A 55 -12.85 1.26 -6.03
N LYS A 56 -13.91 1.85 -5.50
CA LYS A 56 -14.03 2.14 -4.07
C LYS A 56 -13.83 0.93 -3.16
N ASP A 57 -14.25 -0.27 -3.62
CA ASP A 57 -14.15 -1.52 -2.84
C ASP A 57 -12.70 -2.03 -2.87
N VAL A 58 -12.05 -2.00 -4.03
CA VAL A 58 -10.64 -2.40 -4.19
C VAL A 58 -9.73 -1.46 -3.43
N ALA A 59 -9.91 -0.14 -3.59
CA ALA A 59 -9.13 0.87 -2.90
C ALA A 59 -9.22 0.72 -1.38
N LEU A 60 -10.43 0.50 -0.84
CA LEU A 60 -10.64 0.28 0.60
C LEU A 60 -9.99 -1.02 1.08
N ALA A 61 -10.10 -2.10 0.31
CA ALA A 61 -9.53 -3.39 0.70
C ALA A 61 -8.00 -3.34 0.76
N VAL A 62 -7.34 -2.78 -0.28
CA VAL A 62 -5.88 -2.62 -0.30
C VAL A 62 -5.43 -1.68 0.82
N ALA A 63 -6.11 -0.55 1.03
CA ALA A 63 -5.79 0.39 2.08
C ALA A 63 -5.88 -0.24 3.49
N ARG A 64 -6.90 -1.06 3.76
CA ARG A 64 -7.04 -1.79 5.04
C ARG A 64 -5.92 -2.80 5.26
N TYR A 65 -5.54 -3.57 4.23
CA TYR A 65 -4.39 -4.46 4.35
C TYR A 65 -3.08 -3.67 4.58
N THR A 66 -2.95 -2.50 3.97
CA THR A 66 -1.79 -1.62 4.19
C THR A 66 -1.76 -1.08 5.63
N GLU A 67 -2.91 -0.64 6.15
CA GLU A 67 -3.06 -0.21 7.55
C GLU A 67 -2.68 -1.32 8.53
N GLU A 68 -3.22 -2.54 8.34
CA GLU A 68 -2.93 -3.71 9.18
C GLU A 68 -1.41 -4.01 9.22
N LEU A 69 -0.77 -4.07 8.05
CA LEU A 69 0.66 -4.35 7.93
C LEU A 69 1.54 -3.23 8.52
N LEU A 70 1.15 -1.96 8.39
CA LEU A 70 1.85 -0.85 9.03
C LEU A 70 1.75 -0.93 10.55
N HIS A 71 0.59 -1.28 11.10
CA HIS A 71 0.43 -1.49 12.54
C HIS A 71 1.30 -2.67 13.03
N GLU A 72 1.38 -3.77 12.29
CA GLU A 72 2.28 -4.89 12.60
C GLU A 72 3.75 -4.46 12.59
N ALA A 73 4.13 -3.56 11.67
CA ALA A 73 5.46 -2.94 11.60
C ALA A 73 5.74 -1.94 12.74
N GLY A 74 4.71 -1.56 13.51
CA GLY A 74 4.80 -0.60 14.61
C GLY A 74 4.70 0.86 14.16
N ALA A 75 4.20 1.11 12.95
CA ALA A 75 3.83 2.43 12.43
C ALA A 75 2.39 2.80 12.82
N TYR A 76 2.03 4.05 12.62
CA TYR A 76 0.66 4.55 12.76
C TYR A 76 0.07 4.83 11.37
N ALA A 77 -1.13 4.34 11.13
CA ALA A 77 -1.87 4.62 9.91
C ALA A 77 -3.17 5.36 10.24
N ILE A 78 -3.43 6.43 9.51
CA ILE A 78 -4.65 7.25 9.62
C ILE A 78 -5.40 7.12 8.32
N MET A 79 -6.58 6.51 8.35
CA MET A 79 -7.40 6.31 7.16
C MET A 79 -8.34 7.49 6.96
N THR A 80 -8.47 8.01 5.71
CA THR A 80 -9.48 9.04 5.42
C THR A 80 -10.90 8.50 5.50
N ARG A 81 -11.08 7.20 5.24
CA ARG A 81 -12.29 6.42 5.52
C ARG A 81 -11.94 4.97 5.84
N THR A 82 -12.64 4.38 6.76
CA THR A 82 -12.49 2.96 7.15
C THR A 82 -13.65 2.08 6.68
N GLU A 83 -14.69 2.68 6.08
CA GLU A 83 -15.89 2.01 5.60
C GLU A 83 -16.28 2.52 4.21
N ASP A 84 -17.33 1.94 3.61
CA ASP A 84 -17.91 2.42 2.36
C ASP A 84 -18.81 3.65 2.61
N VAL A 85 -18.16 4.77 2.88
CA VAL A 85 -18.82 6.07 3.18
C VAL A 85 -18.18 7.19 2.38
N ASP A 86 -18.95 8.28 2.18
CA ASP A 86 -18.39 9.56 1.76
C ASP A 86 -17.56 10.15 2.91
N VAL A 87 -16.38 10.73 2.62
CA VAL A 87 -15.50 11.27 3.68
C VAL A 87 -16.06 12.56 4.26
N ALA A 88 -16.67 13.41 3.41
CA ALA A 88 -17.33 14.62 3.89
C ALA A 88 -18.70 14.27 4.51
N HIS A 89 -19.72 14.17 3.71
CA HIS A 89 -21.07 13.71 4.07
C HIS A 89 -21.82 13.32 2.80
N VAL A 90 -22.80 12.47 2.94
CA VAL A 90 -23.61 11.97 1.84
C VAL A 90 -24.15 13.11 0.98
N GLY A 91 -23.90 13.04 -0.33
CA GLY A 91 -24.33 14.03 -1.30
C GLY A 91 -23.47 15.30 -1.36
N SER A 92 -22.29 15.29 -0.77
CA SER A 92 -21.30 16.34 -0.95
C SER A 92 -20.89 16.48 -2.42
N SER A 93 -20.54 17.71 -2.81
CA SER A 93 -19.91 17.93 -4.12
C SER A 93 -18.49 17.36 -4.16
N ALA A 94 -18.03 16.95 -5.33
CA ALA A 94 -16.67 16.42 -5.50
C ALA A 94 -15.57 17.32 -4.89
N PRO A 95 -15.59 18.67 -5.03
CA PRO A 95 -14.59 19.52 -4.36
C PRO A 95 -14.63 19.44 -2.83
N ARG A 96 -15.81 19.26 -2.22
CA ARG A 96 -15.93 19.09 -0.75
C ARG A 96 -15.43 17.76 -0.30
N GLU A 97 -15.72 16.71 -1.06
CA GLU A 97 -15.23 15.36 -0.80
C GLU A 97 -13.70 15.31 -0.84
N LEU A 98 -13.09 15.89 -1.86
CA LEU A 98 -11.63 15.98 -1.99
C LEU A 98 -11.01 16.83 -0.87
N GLN A 99 -11.65 17.94 -0.49
CA GLN A 99 -11.18 18.77 0.63
C GLN A 99 -11.24 18.02 1.94
N ALA A 100 -12.29 17.25 2.21
CA ALA A 100 -12.42 16.47 3.43
C ALA A 100 -11.27 15.45 3.60
N ARG A 101 -10.79 14.86 2.50
CA ARG A 101 -9.60 13.96 2.51
C ARG A 101 -8.34 14.72 2.89
N VAL A 102 -8.15 15.92 2.36
CA VAL A 102 -7.05 16.83 2.73
C VAL A 102 -7.17 17.25 4.19
N ASP A 103 -8.37 17.58 4.66
CA ASP A 103 -8.62 18.01 6.04
C ASP A 103 -8.25 16.92 7.06
N VAL A 104 -8.40 15.63 6.73
CA VAL A 104 -7.90 14.52 7.57
C VAL A 104 -6.38 14.63 7.73
N SER A 105 -5.62 14.85 6.65
CA SER A 105 -4.17 15.03 6.72
C SER A 105 -3.80 16.28 7.54
N LEU A 106 -4.48 17.39 7.33
CA LEU A 106 -4.21 18.65 8.05
C LEU A 106 -4.57 18.59 9.54
N ALA A 107 -5.52 17.73 9.92
CA ALA A 107 -5.90 17.50 11.32
C ALA A 107 -4.85 16.67 12.08
N HIS A 108 -3.90 16.07 11.38
CA HIS A 108 -2.87 15.18 11.92
C HIS A 108 -1.46 15.70 11.60
N PRO A 109 -0.99 16.71 12.31
CA PRO A 109 0.33 17.32 12.06
C PRO A 109 1.51 16.37 12.33
N GLU A 110 1.27 15.24 13.01
CA GLU A 110 2.22 14.16 13.19
C GLU A 110 2.39 13.27 11.97
N ALA A 111 1.52 13.40 10.95
CA ALA A 111 1.61 12.62 9.72
C ALA A 111 2.77 13.10 8.83
N GLU A 112 3.48 12.16 8.24
CA GLU A 112 4.71 12.40 7.48
C GLU A 112 4.56 12.04 6.00
N LEU A 113 3.59 11.18 5.64
CA LEU A 113 3.29 10.77 4.27
C LEU A 113 1.78 10.72 4.02
N PHE A 114 1.39 11.01 2.79
CA PHE A 114 0.02 10.84 2.30
C PHE A 114 -0.01 9.90 1.10
N LEU A 115 -0.68 8.76 1.22
CA LEU A 115 -0.83 7.74 0.18
C LEU A 115 -2.28 7.64 -0.25
N SER A 116 -2.60 8.05 -1.48
CA SER A 116 -3.93 7.84 -2.08
C SER A 116 -3.93 6.57 -2.95
N VAL A 117 -4.96 5.74 -2.80
CA VAL A 117 -5.06 4.42 -3.44
C VAL A 117 -6.26 4.39 -4.37
N HIS A 118 -6.03 4.12 -5.66
CA HIS A 118 -6.99 4.16 -6.75
C HIS A 118 -6.82 2.98 -7.72
N CYS A 119 -7.78 2.82 -8.62
CA CYS A 119 -7.71 1.93 -9.78
C CYS A 119 -8.11 2.70 -11.04
N ASN A 120 -7.30 2.59 -12.07
CA ASN A 120 -7.48 3.30 -13.33
C ASN A 120 -8.65 2.73 -14.16
N SER A 121 -9.12 3.52 -15.10
CA SER A 121 -10.11 3.10 -16.09
C SER A 121 -9.95 3.89 -17.38
N PHE A 122 -10.16 3.24 -18.51
CA PHE A 122 -10.11 3.89 -19.81
C PHE A 122 -11.16 3.32 -20.76
N THR A 123 -11.57 4.09 -21.77
CA THR A 123 -12.57 3.66 -22.75
C THR A 123 -12.11 2.50 -23.64
N ASN A 124 -10.80 2.37 -23.89
CA ASN A 124 -10.23 1.19 -24.56
C ASN A 124 -9.93 0.10 -23.51
N PRO A 125 -10.57 -1.07 -23.58
CA PRO A 125 -10.34 -2.17 -22.64
C PRO A 125 -8.93 -2.80 -22.72
N ASP A 126 -8.17 -2.52 -23.79
CA ASP A 126 -6.79 -2.99 -23.92
C ASP A 126 -5.82 -2.12 -23.07
N ALA A 127 -6.28 -0.98 -22.53
CA ALA A 127 -5.49 -0.19 -21.59
C ALA A 127 -5.22 -1.02 -20.33
N HIS A 128 -3.95 -1.09 -19.93
CA HIS A 128 -3.49 -1.95 -18.84
C HIS A 128 -2.25 -1.39 -18.14
N GLY A 129 -1.96 -1.91 -16.97
CA GLY A 129 -0.76 -1.59 -16.20
C GLY A 129 -1.03 -0.70 -15.00
N MET A 130 -0.01 -0.51 -14.21
CA MET A 130 -0.02 0.33 -13.02
C MET A 130 0.78 1.61 -13.25
N GLU A 131 0.43 2.66 -12.55
CA GLU A 131 1.13 3.95 -12.59
C GLU A 131 1.03 4.67 -11.25
N THR A 132 1.96 5.58 -11.00
CA THR A 132 1.96 6.38 -9.76
C THR A 132 2.06 7.86 -10.09
N TYR A 133 1.27 8.66 -9.40
CA TYR A 133 1.19 10.09 -9.60
C TYR A 133 1.71 10.87 -8.41
N TYR A 134 2.37 11.99 -8.70
CA TYR A 134 2.80 12.97 -7.71
C TYR A 134 2.53 14.40 -8.20
N TYR A 135 2.55 15.34 -7.28
CA TYR A 135 2.60 16.77 -7.56
C TYR A 135 3.85 17.35 -6.88
N PRO A 136 4.79 17.96 -7.62
CA PRO A 136 6.09 18.35 -7.09
C PRO A 136 5.98 19.59 -6.20
N LYS A 137 5.61 19.42 -4.95
CA LYS A 137 5.72 20.44 -3.90
C LYS A 137 7.16 20.50 -3.42
N THR A 138 7.76 19.31 -3.26
CA THR A 138 9.16 19.09 -2.87
C THR A 138 9.70 17.88 -3.63
N ASP A 139 11.03 17.66 -3.57
CA ASP A 139 11.68 16.48 -4.17
C ASP A 139 11.21 15.17 -3.49
N ALA A 140 10.79 15.25 -2.23
CA ALA A 140 10.23 14.12 -1.46
C ALA A 140 8.94 13.55 -2.07
N ASP A 141 8.10 14.36 -2.75
CA ASP A 141 6.89 13.88 -3.43
C ASP A 141 7.25 12.92 -4.59
N GLU A 142 8.24 13.29 -5.43
CA GLU A 142 8.69 12.46 -6.54
C GLU A 142 9.40 11.21 -6.04
N HIS A 143 10.25 11.36 -5.03
CA HIS A 143 10.96 10.25 -4.41
C HIS A 143 10.00 9.20 -3.84
N PHE A 144 9.00 9.63 -3.08
CA PHE A 144 7.98 8.72 -2.54
C PHE A 144 7.20 8.00 -3.65
N ALA A 145 6.79 8.74 -4.69
CA ALA A 145 6.12 8.15 -5.85
C ALA A 145 6.98 7.11 -6.58
N ALA A 146 8.29 7.37 -6.70
CA ALA A 146 9.23 6.44 -7.33
C ALA A 146 9.33 5.13 -6.54
N LEU A 147 9.49 5.20 -5.21
CA LEU A 147 9.55 4.02 -4.34
C LEU A 147 8.26 3.19 -4.42
N LEU A 148 7.09 3.84 -4.36
CA LEU A 148 5.79 3.16 -4.52
C LEU A 148 5.69 2.46 -5.87
N ASN A 149 6.09 3.12 -6.95
CA ASN A 149 6.03 2.56 -8.30
C ASN A 149 6.98 1.36 -8.46
N GLU A 150 8.19 1.43 -7.94
CA GLU A 150 9.16 0.33 -7.99
C GLU A 150 8.64 -0.91 -7.26
N GLU A 151 8.18 -0.76 -6.02
CA GLU A 151 7.70 -1.88 -5.21
C GLU A 151 6.42 -2.50 -5.78
N LEU A 152 5.49 -1.69 -6.27
CA LEU A 152 4.28 -2.18 -6.92
C LEU A 152 4.60 -2.90 -8.23
N ALA A 153 5.53 -2.41 -9.03
CA ALA A 153 5.95 -3.08 -10.26
C ALA A 153 6.59 -4.45 -9.97
N ALA A 154 7.42 -4.53 -8.94
CA ALA A 154 8.06 -5.78 -8.53
C ALA A 154 7.05 -6.82 -8.02
N ALA A 155 6.00 -6.39 -7.33
CA ALA A 155 5.03 -7.29 -6.70
C ALA A 155 3.80 -7.59 -7.57
N GLY A 156 3.34 -6.61 -8.34
CA GLY A 156 2.06 -6.67 -9.06
C GLY A 156 2.10 -7.53 -10.32
N GLY A 157 3.23 -7.58 -11.01
CA GLY A 157 3.37 -8.31 -12.28
C GLY A 157 2.63 -7.66 -13.45
N LEU A 158 2.05 -6.47 -13.27
CA LEU A 158 1.42 -5.69 -14.33
C LEU A 158 2.45 -4.84 -15.07
N TYR A 159 2.07 -4.37 -16.27
CA TYR A 159 2.90 -3.44 -17.02
C TYR A 159 3.11 -2.15 -16.21
N ASN A 160 4.37 -1.77 -16.00
CA ASN A 160 4.72 -0.54 -15.31
C ASN A 160 4.67 0.65 -16.28
N ARG A 161 3.74 1.57 -16.06
CA ARG A 161 3.57 2.81 -16.81
C ARG A 161 4.40 3.98 -16.24
N GLY A 162 5.14 3.74 -15.14
CA GLY A 162 6.03 4.68 -14.49
C GLY A 162 5.33 5.69 -13.57
N ILE A 163 6.13 6.65 -13.10
CA ILE A 163 5.66 7.80 -12.34
C ILE A 163 5.27 8.95 -13.27
N LYS A 164 4.28 9.75 -12.85
CA LYS A 164 3.75 10.85 -13.65
C LYS A 164 3.39 12.06 -12.80
N TYR A 165 3.61 13.21 -13.34
CA TYR A 165 3.08 14.45 -12.78
C TYR A 165 1.56 14.57 -13.00
N ALA A 166 0.81 14.91 -11.93
CA ALA A 166 -0.60 15.23 -12.04
C ALA A 166 -1.03 16.32 -11.06
N LYS A 167 -2.05 17.09 -11.45
CA LYS A 167 -2.64 18.17 -10.63
C LYS A 167 -3.83 17.64 -9.79
N PHE A 168 -3.76 16.43 -9.29
CA PHE A 168 -4.82 15.90 -8.43
C PHE A 168 -4.96 16.73 -7.16
N TYR A 169 -6.19 16.93 -6.75
CA TYR A 169 -6.52 17.84 -5.67
C TYR A 169 -5.79 17.46 -4.38
N VAL A 170 -5.91 16.21 -3.96
CA VAL A 170 -5.29 15.71 -2.72
C VAL A 170 -3.76 15.84 -2.73
N LEU A 171 -3.10 15.62 -3.88
CA LEU A 171 -1.64 15.76 -3.98
C LEU A 171 -1.18 17.21 -3.87
N ARG A 172 -2.01 18.17 -4.34
CA ARG A 172 -1.65 19.59 -4.36
C ARG A 172 -1.88 20.30 -3.04
N HIS A 173 -2.85 19.83 -2.26
CA HIS A 173 -3.34 20.56 -1.08
C HIS A 173 -2.95 19.92 0.25
N THR A 174 -2.39 18.70 0.24
CA THR A 174 -1.67 18.16 1.41
C THR A 174 -0.34 18.89 1.57
N GLU A 175 0.08 19.11 2.81
CA GLU A 175 1.32 19.82 3.14
C GLU A 175 2.54 18.88 3.25
N ILE A 176 2.28 17.58 3.41
CA ILE A 176 3.30 16.51 3.52
C ILE A 176 3.54 15.85 2.16
N PRO A 177 4.66 15.11 1.96
CA PRO A 177 4.93 14.34 0.75
C PRO A 177 3.78 13.41 0.43
N ALA A 178 3.31 13.47 -0.83
CA ALA A 178 2.08 12.81 -1.25
C ALA A 178 2.22 12.12 -2.61
N ALA A 179 1.68 10.91 -2.71
CA ALA A 179 1.56 10.19 -3.96
C ALA A 179 0.19 9.49 -4.09
N LEU A 180 -0.24 9.27 -5.33
CA LEU A 180 -1.43 8.52 -5.67
C LEU A 180 -1.04 7.34 -6.55
N VAL A 181 -1.44 6.14 -6.17
CA VAL A 181 -1.19 4.92 -6.92
C VAL A 181 -2.44 4.48 -7.67
N GLU A 182 -2.26 4.13 -8.94
CA GLU A 182 -3.24 3.46 -9.79
C GLU A 182 -2.82 1.99 -9.91
N LEU A 183 -3.50 1.11 -9.19
CA LEU A 183 -3.11 -0.27 -8.98
C LEU A 183 -3.26 -1.16 -10.24
N GLY A 184 -4.01 -0.70 -11.23
CA GLY A 184 -4.32 -1.38 -12.48
C GLY A 184 -5.61 -0.81 -13.08
N PHE A 185 -6.00 -1.28 -14.28
CA PHE A 185 -7.19 -0.81 -15.00
C PHE A 185 -8.39 -1.72 -14.74
N LEU A 186 -9.42 -1.22 -14.06
CA LEU A 186 -10.69 -1.93 -13.90
C LEU A 186 -11.45 -2.12 -15.23
N SER A 187 -11.17 -1.26 -16.21
CA SER A 187 -11.69 -1.42 -17.57
C SER A 187 -11.04 -2.55 -18.38
N ASN A 188 -9.95 -3.15 -17.88
CA ASN A 188 -9.30 -4.32 -18.48
C ASN A 188 -9.78 -5.58 -17.74
N PRO A 189 -10.41 -6.56 -18.43
CA PRO A 189 -11.00 -7.72 -17.77
C PRO A 189 -10.01 -8.61 -17.02
N GLU A 190 -8.76 -8.71 -17.51
CA GLU A 190 -7.71 -9.50 -16.85
C GLU A 190 -7.23 -8.82 -15.56
N GLU A 191 -7.03 -7.50 -15.62
CA GLU A 191 -6.63 -6.72 -14.43
C GLU A 191 -7.78 -6.57 -13.43
N GLU A 192 -9.04 -6.44 -13.89
CA GLU A 192 -10.21 -6.47 -13.02
C GLU A 192 -10.26 -7.76 -12.19
N ALA A 193 -10.03 -8.91 -12.83
CA ALA A 193 -10.03 -10.20 -12.12
C ALA A 193 -8.91 -10.29 -11.08
N LEU A 194 -7.73 -9.74 -11.37
CA LEU A 194 -6.62 -9.66 -10.41
C LEU A 194 -6.97 -8.71 -9.26
N LEU A 195 -7.47 -7.51 -9.57
CA LEU A 195 -7.82 -6.49 -8.57
C LEU A 195 -8.95 -6.95 -7.63
N ALA A 196 -9.81 -7.87 -8.07
CA ALA A 196 -10.84 -8.50 -7.24
C ALA A 196 -10.30 -9.61 -6.32
N ASP A 197 -9.10 -10.13 -6.57
CA ASP A 197 -8.51 -11.24 -5.81
C ASP A 197 -7.86 -10.73 -4.50
N ALA A 198 -8.31 -11.27 -3.37
CA ALA A 198 -7.82 -10.85 -2.06
C ALA A 198 -6.32 -11.15 -1.83
N ALA A 199 -5.78 -12.21 -2.43
CA ALA A 199 -4.36 -12.52 -2.31
C ALA A 199 -3.51 -11.53 -3.13
N TYR A 200 -4.04 -11.10 -4.28
CA TYR A 200 -3.42 -10.05 -5.07
C TYR A 200 -3.44 -8.70 -4.34
N GLN A 201 -4.58 -8.30 -3.77
CA GLN A 201 -4.71 -7.08 -2.97
C GLN A 201 -3.72 -7.06 -1.79
N LYS A 202 -3.55 -8.18 -1.08
CA LYS A 202 -2.55 -8.31 -0.01
C LYS A 202 -1.12 -8.16 -0.52
N ARG A 203 -0.78 -8.72 -1.69
CA ARG A 203 0.55 -8.51 -2.29
C ARG A 203 0.81 -7.05 -2.61
N LEU A 204 -0.18 -6.34 -3.13
CA LEU A 204 -0.06 -4.91 -3.40
C LEU A 204 0.13 -4.12 -2.11
N ALA A 205 -0.64 -4.41 -1.07
CA ALA A 205 -0.48 -3.78 0.26
C ALA A 205 0.93 -4.02 0.84
N GLN A 206 1.47 -5.22 0.73
CA GLN A 206 2.85 -5.51 1.13
C GLN A 206 3.87 -4.68 0.36
N ALA A 207 3.64 -4.44 -0.93
CA ALA A 207 4.50 -3.58 -1.74
C ALA A 207 4.43 -2.11 -1.27
N LEU A 208 3.23 -1.61 -0.98
CA LEU A 208 3.05 -0.27 -0.45
C LEU A 208 3.79 -0.08 0.89
N VAL A 209 3.69 -1.05 1.78
CA VAL A 209 4.42 -1.01 3.07
C VAL A 209 5.92 -1.02 2.87
N ARG A 210 6.47 -1.89 1.99
CA ARG A 210 7.92 -1.87 1.70
C ARG A 210 8.38 -0.53 1.12
N ALA A 211 7.58 0.11 0.27
CA ALA A 211 7.91 1.43 -0.25
C ALA A 211 7.97 2.50 0.86
N ILE A 212 7.02 2.45 1.80
CA ILE A 212 6.98 3.33 2.98
C ILE A 212 8.20 3.07 3.88
N GLU A 213 8.53 1.81 4.16
CA GLU A 213 9.72 1.45 4.92
C GLU A 213 11.00 1.97 4.28
N ARG A 214 11.16 1.77 2.96
CA ARG A 214 12.31 2.28 2.19
C ARG A 214 12.41 3.80 2.23
N TYR A 215 11.28 4.51 2.18
CA TYR A 215 11.26 5.96 2.29
C TYR A 215 11.86 6.43 3.64
N PHE A 216 11.44 5.84 4.74
CA PHE A 216 11.96 6.17 6.07
C PHE A 216 13.39 5.67 6.31
N GLU A 217 13.80 4.54 5.72
CA GLU A 217 15.20 4.06 5.75
C GLU A 217 16.17 5.02 5.08
N GLN A 218 15.73 5.71 4.02
CA GLN A 218 16.55 6.66 3.27
C GLN A 218 16.55 8.06 3.89
N GLY A 219 15.86 8.23 5.01
CA GLY A 219 15.87 9.47 5.79
C GLY A 219 14.93 10.55 5.28
N GLY A 220 13.93 10.19 4.44
CA GLY A 220 12.98 11.11 3.81
C GLY A 220 13.70 12.39 3.39
N GLU A 221 14.31 12.45 2.21
CA GLU A 221 15.17 13.58 1.82
C GLU A 221 14.48 14.92 2.10
N GLU A 222 15.19 15.77 2.89
CA GLU A 222 14.75 17.11 3.29
C GLU A 222 14.64 18.07 2.09
#